data_a8db4ef7810d542f4f327768abd5f83a
#
_entry.id   a8db4ef7810d542f4f327768abd5f83a
#
_cell.length_a   1.000
_cell.length_b   1.000
_cell.length_c   1.000
_cell.angle_alpha   90.00
_cell.angle_beta   90.00
_cell.angle_gamma   90.00
#
_symmetry.space_group_name_H-M   'P 1'
#
loop_
_entity.id
_entity.type
_entity.pdbx_description
1 polymer ?
#
loop_
_entity_poly.entity_id
_entity_poly.type
_entity_poly.pdbx_seq_one_letter_code
_entity_poly.pdbx_strand_id
1 'polypeptide(L)'
;MSGVEIGIYSILAILVLIQLGMHVAIALIAVSFFGVFLVKGKMVVAGALLSQAALDGVERYSFGVIPLFVLMGVLVGACGLGRDVFDVAGQMFRRFRGGLGIATVFANAVFAAVNGTSIASASVFTKVAVPELVRQGYTPRFSVGVVAGSSVLGMLIPPSLLLILFGIIAEVSIGDLFTAGIVPGLILALFFCVAILLMARFFPRFTGNPNNSDLPIMTRRTMLLKSAPIVLLIVLVLGGIYGGVFIPT
;
A
#
# COMPACT_ATOMS: atom_id res chain seq x y z
N MET A 1 -41.19 14.11 1.63
CA MET A 1 -39.94 14.19 0.86
C MET A 1 -39.87 12.95 -0.04
N SER A 2 -39.55 13.13 -1.30
CA SER A 2 -39.31 11.97 -2.19
C SER A 2 -38.01 11.24 -1.77
N GLY A 3 -37.93 9.95 -2.10
CA GLY A 3 -36.67 9.19 -1.77
C GLY A 3 -35.45 9.78 -2.44
N VAL A 4 -35.60 10.43 -3.60
CA VAL A 4 -34.53 11.12 -4.32
C VAL A 4 -34.06 12.37 -3.55
N GLU A 5 -34.97 13.16 -3.00
CA GLU A 5 -34.64 14.34 -2.18
C GLU A 5 -33.86 13.93 -0.93
N ILE A 6 -34.29 12.88 -0.24
CA ILE A 6 -33.58 12.33 0.92
C ILE A 6 -32.18 11.89 0.53
N GLY A 7 -32.02 11.24 -0.63
CA GLY A 7 -30.70 10.83 -1.13
C GLY A 7 -29.76 12.02 -1.39
N ILE A 8 -30.25 13.07 -2.05
CA ILE A 8 -29.45 14.28 -2.32
C ILE A 8 -29.04 14.98 -1.02
N TYR A 9 -30.00 15.17 -0.09
CA TYR A 9 -29.67 15.78 1.21
C TYR A 9 -28.71 14.93 2.03
N SER A 10 -28.78 13.60 1.93
CA SER A 10 -27.82 12.70 2.60
C SER A 10 -26.41 12.88 2.07
N ILE A 11 -26.24 12.96 0.73
CA ILE A 11 -24.93 13.20 0.11
C ILE A 11 -24.37 14.56 0.55
N LEU A 12 -25.19 15.61 0.51
CA LEU A 12 -24.77 16.95 0.94
C LEU A 12 -24.40 16.96 2.44
N ALA A 13 -25.18 16.30 3.29
CA ALA A 13 -24.93 16.20 4.72
C ALA A 13 -23.58 15.49 5.00
N ILE A 14 -23.28 14.38 4.29
CA ILE A 14 -22.00 13.68 4.42
C ILE A 14 -20.84 14.63 4.08
N LEU A 15 -20.93 15.33 2.95
CA LEU A 15 -19.89 16.26 2.53
C LEU A 15 -19.67 17.39 3.55
N VAL A 16 -20.74 17.98 4.08
CA VAL A 16 -20.66 19.03 5.10
C VAL A 16 -20.03 18.51 6.39
N LEU A 17 -20.49 17.35 6.88
CA LEU A 17 -19.94 16.76 8.10
C LEU A 17 -18.44 16.43 8.00
N ILE A 18 -18.00 15.93 6.85
CA ILE A 18 -16.58 15.68 6.59
C ILE A 18 -15.78 16.98 6.56
N GLN A 19 -16.32 18.05 5.94
CA GLN A 19 -15.66 19.37 5.93
C GLN A 19 -15.57 20.00 7.32
N LEU A 20 -16.51 19.69 8.20
CA LEU A 20 -16.48 20.10 9.61
C LEU A 20 -15.49 19.29 10.46
N GLY A 21 -14.74 18.35 9.85
CA GLY A 21 -13.72 17.55 10.52
C GLY A 21 -14.24 16.25 11.15
N MET A 22 -15.49 15.85 10.87
CA MET A 22 -16.01 14.56 11.36
C MET A 22 -15.35 13.40 10.62
N HIS A 23 -15.03 12.33 11.32
CA HIS A 23 -14.53 11.09 10.71
C HIS A 23 -15.53 10.55 9.68
N VAL A 24 -15.04 10.20 8.48
CA VAL A 24 -15.88 9.72 7.36
C VAL A 24 -16.79 8.57 7.77
N ALA A 25 -16.27 7.59 8.52
CA ALA A 25 -17.05 6.44 9.00
C ALA A 25 -18.23 6.88 9.87
N ILE A 26 -18.00 7.82 10.82
CA ILE A 26 -19.03 8.31 11.71
C ILE A 26 -20.08 9.12 10.95
N ALA A 27 -19.66 9.96 10.01
CA ALA A 27 -20.55 10.73 9.15
C ALA A 27 -21.46 9.80 8.30
N LEU A 28 -20.87 8.76 7.70
CA LEU A 28 -21.64 7.76 6.94
C LEU A 28 -22.66 7.02 7.80
N ILE A 29 -22.26 6.53 8.99
CA ILE A 29 -23.16 5.83 9.92
C ILE A 29 -24.31 6.74 10.35
N ALA A 30 -23.98 7.97 10.77
CA ALA A 30 -24.99 8.91 11.24
C ALA A 30 -25.98 9.28 10.13
N VAL A 31 -25.49 9.66 8.95
CA VAL A 31 -26.36 10.06 7.84
C VAL A 31 -27.17 8.88 7.31
N SER A 32 -26.61 7.67 7.27
CA SER A 32 -27.36 6.46 6.90
C SER A 32 -28.49 6.17 7.88
N PHE A 33 -28.22 6.26 9.19
CA PHE A 33 -29.24 6.08 10.21
C PHE A 33 -30.40 7.08 10.08
N PHE A 34 -30.08 8.37 9.96
CA PHE A 34 -31.08 9.41 9.79
C PHE A 34 -31.80 9.31 8.44
N GLY A 35 -31.11 8.96 7.36
CA GLY A 35 -31.70 8.74 6.06
C GLY A 35 -32.75 7.62 6.06
N VAL A 36 -32.42 6.48 6.66
CA VAL A 36 -33.35 5.36 6.83
C VAL A 36 -34.54 5.76 7.73
N PHE A 37 -34.26 6.49 8.80
CA PHE A 37 -35.33 7.01 9.66
C PHE A 37 -36.31 7.91 8.90
N LEU A 38 -35.82 8.82 8.06
CA LEU A 38 -36.67 9.70 7.24
C LEU A 38 -37.49 8.94 6.20
N VAL A 39 -36.95 7.86 5.62
CA VAL A 39 -37.62 7.03 4.63
C VAL A 39 -38.71 6.14 5.28
N LYS A 40 -38.37 5.49 6.39
CA LYS A 40 -39.20 4.49 7.07
C LYS A 40 -40.12 5.06 8.16
N GLY A 41 -39.84 6.24 8.66
CA GLY A 41 -40.60 6.90 9.74
C GLY A 41 -40.53 6.22 11.12
N LYS A 42 -39.73 5.19 11.28
CA LYS A 42 -39.63 4.41 12.52
C LYS A 42 -38.18 4.27 12.98
N MET A 43 -37.88 4.83 14.14
CA MET A 43 -36.51 4.82 14.71
C MET A 43 -36.02 3.39 15.02
N VAL A 44 -36.95 2.52 15.46
CA VAL A 44 -36.65 1.10 15.73
C VAL A 44 -36.17 0.38 14.46
N VAL A 45 -36.77 0.68 13.31
CA VAL A 45 -36.39 0.08 12.02
C VAL A 45 -35.01 0.57 11.58
N ALA A 46 -34.74 1.87 11.75
CA ALA A 46 -33.42 2.43 11.42
C ALA A 46 -32.32 1.82 12.32
N GLY A 47 -32.60 1.66 13.62
CA GLY A 47 -31.69 1.00 14.55
C GLY A 47 -31.45 -0.48 14.24
N ALA A 48 -32.51 -1.22 13.91
CA ALA A 48 -32.41 -2.63 13.55
C ALA A 48 -31.59 -2.84 12.26
N LEU A 49 -31.83 -2.04 11.22
CA LEU A 49 -31.06 -2.11 9.97
C LEU A 49 -29.58 -1.73 10.17
N LEU A 50 -29.31 -0.72 10.99
CA LEU A 50 -27.94 -0.34 11.32
C LEU A 50 -27.23 -1.47 12.09
N SER A 51 -27.90 -2.04 13.10
CA SER A 51 -27.36 -3.16 13.88
C SER A 51 -27.08 -4.37 12.99
N GLN A 52 -28.01 -4.71 12.10
CA GLN A 52 -27.84 -5.82 11.18
C GLN A 52 -26.69 -5.56 10.20
N ALA A 53 -26.61 -4.38 9.60
CA ALA A 53 -25.50 -4.02 8.71
C ALA A 53 -24.14 -4.05 9.42
N ALA A 54 -24.09 -3.65 10.70
CA ALA A 54 -22.87 -3.74 11.50
C ALA A 54 -22.48 -5.19 11.81
N LEU A 55 -23.45 -6.05 12.14
CA LEU A 55 -23.21 -7.47 12.36
C LEU A 55 -22.76 -8.19 11.07
N ASP A 56 -23.48 -7.98 9.97
CA ASP A 56 -23.14 -8.55 8.66
C ASP A 56 -21.73 -8.14 8.21
N GLY A 57 -21.33 -6.89 8.52
CA GLY A 57 -19.99 -6.38 8.24
C GLY A 57 -18.88 -7.09 9.01
N VAL A 58 -19.14 -7.50 10.26
CA VAL A 58 -18.14 -8.18 11.11
C VAL A 58 -18.16 -9.69 10.92
N GLU A 59 -19.32 -10.29 10.63
CA GLU A 59 -19.53 -11.72 10.52
C GLU A 59 -18.98 -12.32 9.23
N ARG A 60 -18.76 -11.51 8.19
CA ARG A 60 -18.16 -11.99 6.93
C ARG A 60 -16.76 -12.52 7.19
N TYR A 61 -16.58 -13.84 7.01
CA TYR A 61 -15.29 -14.54 7.16
C TYR A 61 -14.16 -13.87 6.36
N SER A 62 -14.49 -13.28 5.21
CA SER A 62 -13.53 -12.59 4.34
C SER A 62 -12.84 -11.41 5.02
N PHE A 63 -13.45 -10.74 6.00
CA PHE A 63 -12.79 -9.67 6.75
C PHE A 63 -11.71 -10.18 7.73
N GLY A 64 -11.74 -11.46 8.11
CA GLY A 64 -10.71 -12.10 8.93
C GLY A 64 -9.33 -12.13 8.27
N VAL A 65 -9.27 -12.01 6.94
CA VAL A 65 -8.03 -11.92 6.17
C VAL A 65 -7.28 -10.62 6.46
N ILE A 66 -7.99 -9.52 6.74
CA ILE A 66 -7.38 -8.19 6.96
C ILE A 66 -6.41 -8.18 8.15
N PRO A 67 -6.80 -8.59 9.39
CA PRO A 67 -5.89 -8.61 10.51
C PRO A 67 -4.70 -9.56 10.31
N LEU A 68 -4.89 -10.68 9.61
CA LEU A 68 -3.80 -11.60 9.29
C LEU A 68 -2.78 -10.97 8.34
N PHE A 69 -3.24 -10.25 7.30
CA PHE A 69 -2.35 -9.50 6.41
C PHE A 69 -1.60 -8.39 7.14
N VAL A 70 -2.27 -7.66 8.03
CA VAL A 70 -1.63 -6.63 8.85
C VAL A 70 -0.56 -7.25 9.76
N LEU A 71 -0.89 -8.37 10.40
CA LEU A 71 0.06 -9.12 11.24
C LEU A 71 1.28 -9.58 10.42
N MET A 72 1.04 -10.15 9.24
CA MET A 72 2.12 -10.56 8.32
C MET A 72 3.01 -9.36 7.97
N GLY A 73 2.43 -8.23 7.63
CA GLY A 73 3.17 -7.01 7.29
C GLY A 73 4.02 -6.48 8.44
N VAL A 74 3.50 -6.52 9.68
CA VAL A 74 4.23 -6.12 10.88
C VAL A 74 5.40 -7.07 11.13
N LEU A 75 5.18 -8.39 11.04
CA LEU A 75 6.23 -9.40 11.22
C LEU A 75 7.34 -9.26 10.17
N VAL A 76 6.98 -9.14 8.90
CA VAL A 76 7.94 -8.95 7.79
C VAL A 76 8.72 -7.65 7.97
N GLY A 77 8.06 -6.58 8.42
CA GLY A 77 8.72 -5.31 8.76
C GLY A 77 9.71 -5.43 9.93
N ALA A 78 9.36 -6.19 10.96
CA ALA A 78 10.18 -6.41 12.15
C ALA A 78 11.38 -7.34 11.89
N CYS A 79 11.26 -8.29 10.95
CA CYS A 79 12.35 -9.23 10.61
C CYS A 79 13.54 -8.59 9.87
N GLY A 80 13.49 -7.30 9.54
CA GLY A 80 14.57 -6.61 8.84
C GLY A 80 14.67 -6.89 7.34
N LEU A 81 13.73 -7.63 6.76
CA LEU A 81 13.70 -7.97 5.34
C LEU A 81 13.69 -6.74 4.44
N GLY A 82 13.02 -5.65 4.86
CA GLY A 82 13.03 -4.39 4.12
C GLY A 82 14.44 -3.81 3.93
N ARG A 83 15.31 -3.94 4.95
CA ARG A 83 16.71 -3.53 4.87
C ARG A 83 17.49 -4.40 3.90
N ASP A 84 17.34 -5.72 3.97
CA ASP A 84 18.05 -6.64 3.10
C ASP A 84 17.69 -6.45 1.63
N VAL A 85 16.41 -6.25 1.32
CA VAL A 85 15.95 -5.94 -0.05
C VAL A 85 16.51 -4.61 -0.52
N PHE A 86 16.51 -3.58 0.35
CA PHE A 86 17.06 -2.27 0.01
C PHE A 86 18.57 -2.34 -0.27
N ASP A 87 19.33 -3.06 0.55
CA ASP A 87 20.78 -3.25 0.38
C ASP A 87 21.08 -3.94 -0.97
N VAL A 88 20.35 -5.02 -1.28
CA VAL A 88 20.50 -5.76 -2.55
C VAL A 88 20.14 -4.86 -3.74
N ALA A 89 19.02 -4.15 -3.66
CA ALA A 89 18.60 -3.21 -4.71
C ALA A 89 19.62 -2.08 -4.89
N GLY A 90 20.15 -1.51 -3.80
CA GLY A 90 21.20 -0.51 -3.83
C GLY A 90 22.44 -0.98 -4.58
N GLN A 91 22.83 -2.23 -4.38
CA GLN A 91 23.94 -2.84 -5.10
C GLN A 91 23.66 -3.04 -6.58
N MET A 92 22.44 -3.43 -6.96
CA MET A 92 22.05 -3.62 -8.36
C MET A 92 22.06 -2.31 -9.14
N PHE A 93 21.55 -1.24 -8.54
CA PHE A 93 21.39 0.06 -9.22
C PHE A 93 22.51 1.07 -8.93
N ARG A 94 23.59 0.68 -8.23
CA ARG A 94 24.69 1.57 -7.83
C ARG A 94 25.34 2.34 -8.99
N ARG A 95 25.31 1.80 -10.21
CA ARG A 95 25.94 2.39 -11.41
C ARG A 95 25.10 3.51 -12.04
N PHE A 96 23.83 3.63 -11.68
CA PHE A 96 22.96 4.62 -12.28
C PHE A 96 22.99 5.94 -11.49
N ARG A 97 22.88 7.07 -12.19
CA ARG A 97 22.59 8.36 -11.54
C ARG A 97 21.21 8.28 -10.92
N GLY A 98 21.10 8.60 -9.63
CA GLY A 98 19.84 8.39 -8.89
C GLY A 98 19.60 6.91 -8.50
N GLY A 99 20.62 6.06 -8.62
CA GLY A 99 20.49 4.61 -8.44
C GLY A 99 19.92 4.18 -7.09
N LEU A 100 20.24 4.87 -6.01
CA LEU A 100 19.69 4.54 -4.70
C LEU A 100 18.20 4.94 -4.59
N GLY A 101 17.77 5.98 -5.27
CA GLY A 101 16.35 6.31 -5.40
C GLY A 101 15.58 5.24 -6.18
N ILE A 102 16.15 4.75 -7.30
CA ILE A 102 15.57 3.63 -8.08
C ILE A 102 15.56 2.35 -7.24
N ALA A 103 16.64 2.09 -6.49
CA ALA A 103 16.72 0.97 -5.55
C ALA A 103 15.61 1.03 -4.50
N THR A 104 15.27 2.22 -4.02
CA THR A 104 14.15 2.42 -3.08
C THR A 104 12.80 2.05 -3.72
N VAL A 105 12.56 2.47 -4.97
CA VAL A 105 11.34 2.09 -5.71
C VAL A 105 11.25 0.58 -5.89
N PHE A 106 12.35 -0.03 -6.34
CA PHE A 106 12.42 -1.47 -6.55
C PHE A 106 12.22 -2.24 -5.23
N ALA A 107 12.89 -1.81 -4.16
CA ALA A 107 12.75 -2.42 -2.85
C ALA A 107 11.33 -2.30 -2.30
N ASN A 108 10.67 -1.14 -2.49
CA ASN A 108 9.26 -0.97 -2.16
C ASN A 108 8.36 -1.90 -2.97
N ALA A 109 8.61 -2.05 -4.29
CA ALA A 109 7.83 -2.94 -5.14
C ALA A 109 7.95 -4.41 -4.70
N VAL A 110 9.18 -4.86 -4.41
CA VAL A 110 9.44 -6.23 -3.91
C VAL A 110 8.83 -6.45 -2.54
N PHE A 111 8.96 -5.48 -1.65
CA PHE A 111 8.39 -5.55 -0.30
C PHE A 111 6.85 -5.49 -0.34
N ALA A 112 6.29 -4.73 -1.28
CA ALA A 112 4.86 -4.66 -1.54
C ALA A 112 4.26 -6.02 -1.89
N ALA A 113 4.97 -6.82 -2.69
CA ALA A 113 4.56 -8.18 -3.08
C ALA A 113 4.49 -9.17 -1.90
N VAL A 114 4.86 -8.76 -0.70
CA VAL A 114 4.69 -9.57 0.52
C VAL A 114 3.78 -8.88 1.52
N ASN A 115 3.96 -7.56 1.71
CA ASN A 115 3.31 -6.82 2.79
C ASN A 115 1.91 -6.30 2.43
N GLY A 116 1.64 -5.98 1.16
CA GLY A 116 0.33 -5.56 0.68
C GLY A 116 -0.22 -4.23 1.21
N THR A 117 0.57 -3.44 1.95
CA THR A 117 0.14 -2.15 2.51
C THR A 117 1.15 -1.04 2.28
N SER A 118 0.67 0.15 1.89
CA SER A 118 1.52 1.33 1.71
C SER A 118 2.06 1.88 3.03
N ILE A 119 1.26 1.81 4.09
CA ILE A 119 1.63 2.36 5.42
C ILE A 119 2.83 1.61 5.99
N ALA A 120 2.82 0.28 5.96
CA ALA A 120 3.94 -0.50 6.46
C ALA A 120 5.19 -0.32 5.58
N SER A 121 5.04 -0.29 4.24
CA SER A 121 6.14 0.03 3.32
C SER A 121 6.75 1.40 3.63
N ALA A 122 5.92 2.45 3.74
CA ALA A 122 6.38 3.79 4.11
C ALA A 122 7.12 3.80 5.45
N SER A 123 6.58 3.12 6.47
CA SER A 123 7.19 3.06 7.81
C SER A 123 8.57 2.40 7.80
N VAL A 124 8.69 1.27 7.12
CA VAL A 124 9.96 0.52 7.02
C VAL A 124 10.99 1.33 6.24
N PHE A 125 10.65 1.79 5.03
CA PHE A 125 11.61 2.47 4.16
C PHE A 125 11.94 3.89 4.60
N THR A 126 11.08 4.55 5.38
CA THR A 126 11.46 5.81 6.04
C THR A 126 12.60 5.59 7.04
N LYS A 127 12.61 4.48 7.74
CA LYS A 127 13.68 4.15 8.70
C LYS A 127 14.95 3.58 8.03
N VAL A 128 14.81 2.92 6.90
CA VAL A 128 15.91 2.23 6.21
C VAL A 128 16.50 3.08 5.09
N ALA A 129 15.66 3.56 4.17
CA ALA A 129 16.12 4.20 2.95
C ALA A 129 16.42 5.69 3.14
N VAL A 130 15.60 6.44 3.89
CA VAL A 130 15.78 7.90 4.02
C VAL A 130 17.15 8.25 4.63
N PRO A 131 17.59 7.66 5.77
CA PRO A 131 18.89 7.97 6.33
C PRO A 131 20.04 7.61 5.38
N GLU A 132 19.93 6.50 4.65
CA GLU A 132 20.96 6.07 3.72
C GLU A 132 21.04 6.97 2.49
N LEU A 133 19.89 7.37 1.91
CA LEU A 133 19.84 8.34 0.84
C LEU A 133 20.49 9.66 1.25
N VAL A 134 20.16 10.20 2.43
CA VAL A 134 20.74 11.44 2.94
C VAL A 134 22.23 11.30 3.17
N ARG A 135 22.69 10.17 3.72
CA ARG A 135 24.10 9.88 3.92
C ARG A 135 24.89 9.87 2.62
N GLN A 136 24.29 9.41 1.54
CA GLN A 136 24.89 9.36 0.20
C GLN A 136 24.79 10.70 -0.56
N GLY A 137 24.31 11.77 0.09
CA GLY A 137 24.28 13.11 -0.48
C GLY A 137 23.00 13.51 -1.22
N TYR A 138 21.93 12.70 -1.10
CA TYR A 138 20.61 13.11 -1.56
C TYR A 138 19.97 14.12 -0.60
N THR A 139 19.14 15.01 -1.12
CA THR A 139 18.42 15.96 -0.26
C THR A 139 17.36 15.21 0.57
N PRO A 140 17.09 15.66 1.83
CA PRO A 140 16.05 15.07 2.66
C PRO A 140 14.66 15.08 2.00
N ARG A 141 14.34 16.19 1.28
CA ARG A 141 13.07 16.33 0.55
C ARG A 141 12.90 15.28 -0.53
N PHE A 142 13.93 15.06 -1.33
CA PHE A 142 13.93 14.01 -2.35
C PHE A 142 13.81 12.63 -1.72
N SER A 143 14.59 12.35 -0.68
CA SER A 143 14.62 11.05 -0.01
C SER A 143 13.26 10.66 0.56
N VAL A 144 12.61 11.59 1.26
CA VAL A 144 11.24 11.38 1.79
C VAL A 144 10.24 11.24 0.65
N GLY A 145 10.33 12.09 -0.39
CA GLY A 145 9.44 12.04 -1.55
C GLY A 145 9.51 10.71 -2.30
N VAL A 146 10.70 10.15 -2.50
CA VAL A 146 10.88 8.83 -3.14
C VAL A 146 10.24 7.73 -2.31
N VAL A 147 10.45 7.72 -0.99
CA VAL A 147 9.84 6.71 -0.10
C VAL A 147 8.32 6.85 -0.08
N ALA A 148 7.81 8.07 0.12
CA ALA A 148 6.36 8.32 0.17
C ALA A 148 5.67 7.95 -1.15
N GLY A 149 6.24 8.36 -2.29
CA GLY A 149 5.70 8.03 -3.61
C GLY A 149 5.73 6.53 -3.89
N SER A 150 6.89 5.89 -3.72
CA SER A 150 7.04 4.47 -4.04
C SER A 150 6.29 3.54 -3.09
N SER A 151 5.99 3.96 -1.85
CA SER A 151 5.19 3.15 -0.92
C SER A 151 3.76 2.88 -1.43
N VAL A 152 3.23 3.73 -2.33
CA VAL A 152 1.91 3.52 -2.97
C VAL A 152 1.87 2.20 -3.75
N LEU A 153 3.01 1.70 -4.22
CA LEU A 153 3.10 0.39 -4.87
C LEU A 153 2.54 -0.75 -4.01
N GLY A 154 2.59 -0.61 -2.66
CA GLY A 154 1.99 -1.57 -1.73
C GLY A 154 0.46 -1.66 -1.79
N MET A 155 -0.22 -0.71 -2.41
CA MET A 155 -1.67 -0.77 -2.64
C MET A 155 -2.03 -1.40 -3.98
N LEU A 156 -1.08 -1.49 -4.92
CA LEU A 156 -1.35 -1.88 -6.29
C LEU A 156 -0.72 -3.22 -6.66
N ILE A 157 0.53 -3.46 -6.20
CA ILE A 157 1.22 -4.74 -6.46
C ILE A 157 0.63 -5.83 -5.56
N PRO A 158 0.14 -6.96 -6.14
CA PRO A 158 -0.43 -8.05 -5.37
C PRO A 158 0.63 -8.81 -4.52
N PRO A 159 0.20 -9.40 -3.39
CA PRO A 159 -1.11 -9.28 -2.76
C PRO A 159 -1.29 -7.91 -2.09
N SER A 160 -2.42 -7.27 -2.31
CA SER A 160 -2.71 -5.92 -1.78
C SER A 160 -3.94 -5.95 -0.89
N LEU A 161 -3.81 -5.39 0.32
CA LEU A 161 -4.91 -5.27 1.26
C LEU A 161 -6.06 -4.41 0.69
N LEU A 162 -5.72 -3.37 -0.08
CA LEU A 162 -6.71 -2.52 -0.72
C LEU A 162 -7.53 -3.28 -1.78
N LEU A 163 -6.86 -4.11 -2.59
CA LEU A 163 -7.55 -4.94 -3.60
C LEU A 163 -8.41 -6.03 -2.93
N ILE A 164 -7.97 -6.60 -1.81
CA ILE A 164 -8.79 -7.55 -1.02
C ILE A 164 -10.05 -6.84 -0.53
N LEU A 165 -9.90 -5.68 0.12
CA LEU A 165 -11.02 -4.91 0.64
C LEU A 165 -12.01 -4.51 -0.46
N PHE A 166 -11.47 -4.04 -1.60
CA PHE A 166 -12.29 -3.71 -2.77
C PHE A 166 -13.04 -4.93 -3.30
N GLY A 167 -12.37 -6.09 -3.41
CA GLY A 167 -12.99 -7.34 -3.86
C GLY A 167 -14.15 -7.79 -2.96
N ILE A 168 -13.97 -7.68 -1.65
CA ILE A 168 -15.01 -8.01 -0.66
C ILE A 168 -16.22 -7.07 -0.79
N ILE A 169 -15.98 -5.76 -0.91
CA ILE A 169 -17.05 -4.75 -0.98
C ILE A 169 -17.79 -4.79 -2.34
N ALA A 170 -17.05 -4.96 -3.43
CA ALA A 170 -17.60 -5.00 -4.78
C ALA A 170 -18.12 -6.40 -5.18
N GLU A 171 -17.94 -7.41 -4.33
CA GLU A 171 -18.34 -8.80 -4.57
C GLU A 171 -17.73 -9.39 -5.85
N VAL A 172 -16.46 -9.02 -6.14
CA VAL A 172 -15.69 -9.53 -7.28
C VAL A 172 -14.53 -10.41 -6.82
N SER A 173 -14.06 -11.27 -7.73
CA SER A 173 -12.95 -12.19 -7.46
C SER A 173 -11.68 -11.44 -7.08
N ILE A 174 -11.14 -11.73 -5.90
CA ILE A 174 -9.89 -11.15 -5.40
C ILE A 174 -8.70 -11.64 -6.25
N GLY A 175 -8.72 -12.90 -6.72
CA GLY A 175 -7.70 -13.46 -7.60
C GLY A 175 -7.60 -12.70 -8.94
N ASP A 176 -8.75 -12.36 -9.53
CA ASP A 176 -8.79 -11.58 -10.78
C ASP A 176 -8.30 -10.15 -10.55
N LEU A 177 -8.65 -9.54 -9.42
CA LEU A 177 -8.15 -8.22 -9.04
C LEU A 177 -6.63 -8.22 -8.84
N PHE A 178 -6.07 -9.27 -8.25
CA PHE A 178 -4.64 -9.42 -8.11
C PHE A 178 -3.95 -9.52 -9.46
N THR A 179 -4.49 -10.33 -10.36
CA THR A 179 -3.97 -10.45 -11.73
C THR A 179 -4.04 -9.11 -12.46
N ALA A 180 -5.15 -8.40 -12.37
CA ALA A 180 -5.34 -7.08 -12.96
C ALA A 180 -4.39 -6.01 -12.38
N GLY A 181 -4.02 -6.12 -11.10
CA GLY A 181 -3.12 -5.19 -10.41
C GLY A 181 -1.65 -5.27 -10.82
N ILE A 182 -1.20 -6.40 -11.38
CA ILE A 182 0.23 -6.61 -11.74
C ILE A 182 0.70 -5.58 -12.77
N VAL A 183 -0.01 -5.47 -13.88
CA VAL A 183 0.42 -4.59 -14.99
C VAL A 183 0.42 -3.11 -14.59
N PRO A 184 -0.65 -2.55 -14.00
CA PRO A 184 -0.63 -1.18 -13.52
C PRO A 184 0.45 -0.92 -12.45
N GLY A 185 0.68 -1.90 -11.55
CA GLY A 185 1.72 -1.81 -10.53
C GLY A 185 3.13 -1.71 -11.12
N LEU A 186 3.44 -2.54 -12.12
CA LEU A 186 4.72 -2.50 -12.82
C LEU A 186 4.89 -1.22 -13.64
N ILE A 187 3.84 -0.75 -14.31
CA ILE A 187 3.85 0.52 -15.05
C ILE A 187 4.13 1.68 -14.08
N LEU A 188 3.46 1.72 -12.94
CA LEU A 188 3.68 2.75 -11.94
C LEU A 188 5.11 2.72 -11.37
N ALA A 189 5.64 1.53 -11.08
CA ALA A 189 7.02 1.37 -10.64
C ALA A 189 8.02 1.90 -11.70
N LEU A 190 7.77 1.60 -12.96
CA LEU A 190 8.56 2.10 -14.08
C LEU A 190 8.50 3.63 -14.18
N PHE A 191 7.30 4.23 -14.05
CA PHE A 191 7.15 5.68 -14.05
C PHE A 191 7.92 6.34 -12.91
N PHE A 192 7.90 5.78 -11.71
CA PHE A 192 8.72 6.29 -10.61
C PHE A 192 10.22 6.19 -10.91
N CYS A 193 10.68 5.09 -11.47
CA CYS A 193 12.08 4.93 -11.87
C CYS A 193 12.49 5.98 -12.92
N VAL A 194 11.66 6.17 -13.95
CA VAL A 194 11.90 7.18 -15.00
C VAL A 194 11.86 8.60 -14.40
N ALA A 195 10.90 8.91 -13.55
CA ALA A 195 10.82 10.20 -12.88
C ALA A 195 12.08 10.50 -12.05
N ILE A 196 12.57 9.51 -11.29
CA ILE A 196 13.82 9.63 -10.51
C ILE A 196 15.02 9.88 -11.42
N LEU A 197 15.14 9.15 -12.54
CA LEU A 197 16.22 9.36 -13.53
C LEU A 197 16.18 10.76 -14.13
N LEU A 198 15.00 11.22 -14.52
CA LEU A 198 14.80 12.57 -15.07
C LEU A 198 15.11 13.63 -14.02
N MET A 199 14.64 13.47 -12.78
CA MET A 199 14.94 14.40 -11.69
C MET A 199 16.45 14.45 -11.39
N ALA A 200 17.12 13.29 -11.33
CA ALA A 200 18.56 13.21 -11.11
C ALA A 200 19.37 13.82 -12.27
N ARG A 201 18.83 13.82 -13.50
CA ARG A 201 19.46 14.37 -14.67
C ARG A 201 19.26 15.87 -14.83
N PHE A 202 18.00 16.35 -14.63
CA PHE A 202 17.61 17.72 -14.96
C PHE A 202 17.50 18.65 -13.74
N PHE A 203 17.31 18.08 -12.53
CA PHE A 203 17.12 18.86 -11.31
C PHE A 203 18.10 18.45 -10.20
N PRO A 204 19.45 18.56 -10.41
CA PRO A 204 20.44 18.15 -9.43
C PRO A 204 20.35 18.94 -8.11
N ARG A 205 19.87 20.19 -8.13
CA ARG A 205 19.64 20.97 -6.91
C ARG A 205 18.55 20.38 -6.01
N PHE A 206 17.58 19.68 -6.60
CA PHE A 206 16.50 19.03 -5.86
C PHE A 206 16.90 17.65 -5.39
N THR A 207 17.59 16.87 -6.22
CA THR A 207 18.01 15.50 -5.87
C THR A 207 19.22 15.48 -4.95
N GLY A 208 20.10 16.47 -5.04
CA GLY A 208 21.41 16.47 -4.38
C GLY A 208 22.52 16.02 -5.33
N ASN A 209 23.71 15.85 -4.76
CA ASN A 209 24.90 15.35 -5.47
C ASN A 209 25.33 13.99 -4.91
N PRO A 210 24.62 12.92 -5.29
CA PRO A 210 24.83 11.60 -4.68
C PRO A 210 26.18 11.01 -5.10
N ASN A 211 26.93 10.53 -4.10
CA ASN A 211 28.14 9.75 -4.29
C ASN A 211 27.86 8.26 -4.03
N ASN A 212 27.40 7.54 -5.05
CA ASN A 212 27.09 6.11 -4.93
C ASN A 212 28.33 5.21 -4.77
N SER A 213 29.54 5.76 -4.80
CA SER A 213 30.79 5.00 -4.69
C SER A 213 31.02 4.43 -3.29
N ASP A 214 30.47 5.05 -2.27
CA ASP A 214 30.69 4.67 -0.87
C ASP A 214 29.76 3.53 -0.40
N LEU A 215 28.91 3.01 -1.28
CA LEU A 215 28.12 1.84 -0.96
C LEU A 215 29.02 0.60 -0.83
N PRO A 216 28.90 -0.17 0.26
CA PRO A 216 29.71 -1.36 0.45
C PRO A 216 29.46 -2.38 -0.69
N ILE A 217 30.55 -2.88 -1.27
CA ILE A 217 30.44 -3.88 -2.33
C ILE A 217 30.06 -5.21 -1.72
N MET A 218 28.89 -5.71 -2.08
CA MET A 218 28.41 -7.00 -1.60
C MET A 218 28.87 -8.13 -2.52
N THR A 219 29.33 -9.23 -1.91
CA THR A 219 29.64 -10.45 -2.64
C THR A 219 28.35 -11.07 -3.17
N ARG A 220 28.40 -11.75 -4.34
CA ARG A 220 27.24 -12.45 -4.92
C ARG A 220 26.57 -13.40 -3.93
N ARG A 221 27.36 -14.11 -3.12
CA ARG A 221 26.85 -15.00 -2.07
C ARG A 221 26.03 -14.24 -1.03
N THR A 222 26.50 -13.08 -0.58
CA THR A 222 25.78 -12.24 0.40
C THR A 222 24.49 -11.69 -0.21
N MET A 223 24.51 -11.28 -1.48
CA MET A 223 23.28 -10.85 -2.18
C MET A 223 22.23 -11.97 -2.24
N LEU A 224 22.65 -13.19 -2.61
CA LEU A 224 21.75 -14.34 -2.65
C LEU A 224 21.20 -14.69 -1.27
N LEU A 225 22.02 -14.70 -0.23
CA LEU A 225 21.57 -14.99 1.13
C LEU A 225 20.59 -13.94 1.66
N LYS A 226 20.78 -12.66 1.33
CA LYS A 226 19.87 -11.57 1.72
C LYS A 226 18.58 -11.54 0.91
N SER A 227 18.62 -11.92 -0.36
CA SER A 227 17.42 -11.98 -1.21
C SER A 227 16.61 -13.27 -1.03
N ALA A 228 17.23 -14.36 -0.60
CA ALA A 228 16.57 -15.67 -0.48
C ALA A 228 15.30 -15.65 0.38
N PRO A 229 15.27 -15.05 1.59
CA PRO A 229 14.07 -15.07 2.42
C PRO A 229 12.88 -14.35 1.77
N ILE A 230 13.11 -13.17 1.13
CA ILE A 230 12.03 -12.42 0.51
C ILE A 230 11.54 -13.09 -0.76
N VAL A 231 12.45 -13.65 -1.57
CA VAL A 231 12.09 -14.42 -2.76
C VAL A 231 11.28 -15.67 -2.38
N LEU A 232 11.71 -16.37 -1.32
CA LEU A 232 10.98 -17.53 -0.80
C LEU A 232 9.56 -17.14 -0.36
N LEU A 233 9.40 -16.02 0.36
CA LEU A 233 8.09 -15.53 0.77
C LEU A 233 7.22 -15.15 -0.43
N ILE A 234 7.78 -14.45 -1.43
CA ILE A 234 7.05 -14.09 -2.65
C ILE A 234 6.58 -15.34 -3.39
N VAL A 235 7.47 -16.32 -3.58
CA VAL A 235 7.14 -17.58 -4.26
C VAL A 235 6.10 -18.36 -3.47
N LEU A 236 6.20 -18.40 -2.14
CA LEU A 236 5.25 -19.11 -1.29
C LEU A 236 3.87 -18.42 -1.34
N VAL A 237 3.81 -17.10 -1.20
CA VAL A 237 2.54 -16.37 -1.16
C VAL A 237 1.90 -16.29 -2.54
N LEU A 238 2.60 -15.73 -3.52
CA LEU A 238 2.06 -15.59 -4.88
C LEU A 238 1.93 -16.95 -5.58
N GLY A 239 2.92 -17.81 -5.43
CA GLY A 239 2.88 -19.18 -5.98
C GLY A 239 1.74 -20.00 -5.37
N GLY A 240 1.48 -19.86 -4.06
CA GLY A 240 0.36 -20.49 -3.39
C GLY A 240 -1.01 -19.98 -3.85
N ILE A 241 -1.13 -18.65 -4.05
CA ILE A 241 -2.37 -18.04 -4.53
C ILE A 241 -2.65 -18.43 -5.99
N TYR A 242 -1.69 -18.20 -6.90
CA TYR A 242 -1.88 -18.51 -8.32
C TYR A 242 -1.83 -20.01 -8.64
N GLY A 243 -1.17 -20.81 -7.80
CA GLY A 243 -1.18 -22.27 -7.89
C GLY A 243 -2.45 -22.91 -7.34
N GLY A 244 -3.38 -22.12 -6.78
CA GLY A 244 -4.65 -22.61 -6.21
C GLY A 244 -4.51 -23.35 -4.88
N VAL A 245 -3.33 -23.28 -4.23
CA VAL A 245 -3.08 -23.88 -2.90
C VAL A 245 -3.70 -23.02 -1.79
N PHE A 246 -3.65 -21.70 -1.96
CA PHE A 246 -4.27 -20.73 -1.05
C PHE A 246 -5.42 -20.02 -1.74
N ILE A 247 -6.54 -19.92 -1.04
CA ILE A 247 -7.68 -19.10 -1.48
C ILE A 247 -7.48 -17.72 -0.85
N PRO A 248 -7.50 -16.62 -1.62
CA PRO A 248 -7.26 -15.28 -1.09
C PRO A 248 -8.43 -14.72 -0.26
N THR A 249 -9.45 -15.55 -0.01
CA THR A 249 -10.63 -15.21 0.82
C THR A 249 -10.81 -16.20 1.93
#